data_476c9c41cc1fb2f2e0d3381484a5dacf
#
_entry.id   476c9c41cc1fb2f2e0d3381484a5dacf
#
_cell.length_a   1.000
_cell.length_b   1.000
_cell.length_c   1.000
_cell.angle_alpha   90.00
_cell.angle_beta   90.00
_cell.angle_gamma   90.00
#
_symmetry.space_group_name_H-M   'P 1'
#
loop_
_entity.id
_entity.type
_entity.pdbx_description
1 polymer ?
#
loop_
_entity_poly.entity_id
_entity_poly.type
_entity_poly.pdbx_seq_one_letter_code
_entity_poly.pdbx_strand_id
1 'polypeptide(L)'
;PDVIIAHPGWGESLFLKDVWPDAKLGVYCEYYYHSHGADTDFDPEFPPKDESDVCRLRLKNINNLLHFEEADAGISPTHWQASTFPESFRKLIQVVHDGIDTKFAAPNPNISLTMNGNILLTKSDEVITFVNRSFEPCRGFHIFMRALPEILKRRSKARVLIIGGDGASYGARPEDGRNWKD
;
A
#
# COMPACT_ATOMS: atom_id res chain seq x y z
N PRO A 1 -13.69 16.15 23.19
CA PRO A 1 -14.40 15.60 22.03
C PRO A 1 -15.29 14.43 22.44
N ASP A 2 -16.38 14.20 21.70
CA ASP A 2 -17.26 13.05 21.96
C ASP A 2 -16.76 11.79 21.21
N VAL A 3 -16.11 12.01 20.07
CA VAL A 3 -15.56 10.95 19.21
C VAL A 3 -14.17 11.37 18.71
N ILE A 4 -13.25 10.41 18.67
CA ILE A 4 -11.91 10.55 18.13
C ILE A 4 -11.70 9.42 17.11
N ILE A 5 -11.20 9.74 15.93
CA ILE A 5 -10.70 8.76 14.97
C ILE A 5 -9.20 8.93 14.87
N ALA A 6 -8.46 7.85 15.13
CA ALA A 6 -7.00 7.88 15.18
C ALA A 6 -6.37 6.79 14.33
N HIS A 7 -5.24 7.11 13.70
CA HIS A 7 -4.39 6.13 13.05
C HIS A 7 -3.34 5.63 14.06
N PRO A 8 -3.18 4.31 14.29
CA PRO A 8 -2.26 3.80 15.31
C PRO A 8 -0.79 3.93 14.93
N GLY A 9 -0.50 4.20 13.67
CA GLY A 9 0.78 4.24 12.97
C GLY A 9 2.05 4.29 13.83
N TRP A 10 2.41 5.46 14.30
CA TRP A 10 3.67 5.70 15.02
C TRP A 10 3.50 5.77 16.54
N GLY A 11 2.30 5.53 17.06
CA GLY A 11 2.01 5.54 18.48
C GLY A 11 1.63 6.91 19.06
N GLU A 12 1.56 7.96 18.26
CA GLU A 12 1.20 9.33 18.69
C GLU A 12 -0.20 9.44 19.28
N SER A 13 -1.06 8.47 19.01
CA SER A 13 -2.43 8.44 19.50
C SER A 13 -2.66 7.47 20.69
N LEU A 14 -1.60 6.87 21.24
CA LEU A 14 -1.72 5.89 22.32
C LEU A 14 -2.40 6.41 23.59
N PHE A 15 -2.21 7.69 23.92
CA PHE A 15 -2.67 8.28 25.17
C PHE A 15 -3.95 9.12 25.02
N LEU A 16 -4.70 8.94 23.93
CA LEU A 16 -5.90 9.74 23.69
C LEU A 16 -6.99 9.50 24.75
N LYS A 17 -7.15 8.27 25.20
CA LYS A 17 -8.11 7.91 26.26
C LYS A 17 -7.66 8.38 27.64
N ASP A 18 -6.38 8.54 27.89
CA ASP A 18 -5.87 9.12 29.14
C ASP A 18 -6.22 10.61 29.24
N VAL A 19 -6.27 11.30 28.11
CA VAL A 19 -6.60 12.73 28.04
C VAL A 19 -8.12 12.95 27.94
N TRP A 20 -8.82 12.09 27.19
CA TRP A 20 -10.26 12.15 26.96
C TRP A 20 -10.94 10.80 27.25
N PRO A 21 -11.06 10.40 28.52
CA PRO A 21 -11.53 9.06 28.90
C PRO A 21 -12.96 8.75 28.42
N ASP A 22 -13.83 9.76 28.34
CA ASP A 22 -15.23 9.60 27.93
C ASP A 22 -15.42 9.60 26.40
N ALA A 23 -14.41 10.01 25.63
CA ALA A 23 -14.50 10.04 24.17
C ALA A 23 -14.55 8.64 23.57
N LYS A 24 -15.39 8.42 22.57
CA LYS A 24 -15.37 7.19 21.78
C LYS A 24 -14.16 7.17 20.85
N LEU A 25 -13.37 6.11 20.91
CA LEU A 25 -12.15 5.95 20.11
C LEU A 25 -12.36 4.96 18.96
N GLY A 26 -12.36 5.47 17.74
CA GLY A 26 -12.25 4.68 16.51
C GLY A 26 -10.80 4.58 16.03
N VAL A 27 -10.32 3.37 15.75
CA VAL A 27 -8.96 3.13 15.26
C VAL A 27 -9.00 2.82 13.77
N TYR A 28 -8.17 3.54 12.99
CA TYR A 28 -8.02 3.27 11.56
C TYR A 28 -7.10 2.07 11.33
N CYS A 29 -7.71 0.96 10.92
CA CYS A 29 -7.09 -0.35 10.77
C CYS A 29 -6.56 -0.51 9.35
N GLU A 30 -5.42 0.15 9.04
CA GLU A 30 -4.83 0.08 7.72
C GLU A 30 -4.22 -1.30 7.47
N TYR A 31 -3.43 -1.81 8.41
CA TYR A 31 -2.73 -3.06 8.22
C TYR A 31 -2.23 -3.67 9.53
N TYR A 32 -2.30 -5.00 9.63
CA TYR A 32 -1.66 -5.79 10.68
C TYR A 32 -0.59 -6.68 10.06
N TYR A 33 0.65 -6.55 10.52
CA TYR A 33 1.82 -7.17 9.92
C TYR A 33 1.88 -8.68 10.18
N HIS A 34 2.19 -9.44 9.14
CA HIS A 34 2.38 -10.89 9.19
C HIS A 34 3.81 -11.26 8.83
N SER A 35 4.35 -12.26 9.54
CA SER A 35 5.70 -12.75 9.29
C SER A 35 5.83 -13.66 8.06
N HIS A 36 4.70 -14.15 7.53
CA HIS A 36 4.66 -15.06 6.39
C HIS A 36 3.53 -14.71 5.43
N GLY A 37 3.81 -14.82 4.14
CA GLY A 37 2.83 -14.72 3.08
C GLY A 37 2.21 -13.33 2.89
N ALA A 38 2.83 -12.28 3.40
CA ALA A 38 2.35 -10.90 3.29
C ALA A 38 3.51 -9.91 3.07
N ASP A 39 3.94 -9.14 4.10
CA ASP A 39 5.07 -8.19 3.95
C ASP A 39 6.42 -8.87 3.74
N THR A 40 6.58 -10.01 4.37
CA THR A 40 7.71 -10.91 4.23
C THR A 40 7.23 -12.21 3.62
N ASP A 41 8.10 -12.89 2.90
CA ASP A 41 7.80 -14.20 2.31
C ASP A 41 6.62 -14.16 1.32
N PHE A 42 6.36 -12.97 0.73
CA PHE A 42 5.33 -12.81 -0.31
C PHE A 42 5.73 -13.43 -1.64
N ASP A 43 7.04 -13.52 -1.91
CA ASP A 43 7.63 -14.04 -3.13
C ASP A 43 8.91 -14.80 -2.78
N PRO A 44 9.07 -16.07 -3.23
CA PRO A 44 10.27 -16.87 -2.97
C PRO A 44 11.57 -16.25 -3.49
N GLU A 45 11.52 -15.36 -4.47
CA GLU A 45 12.68 -14.63 -4.98
C GLU A 45 13.19 -13.58 -3.98
N PHE A 46 12.32 -13.13 -3.05
CA PHE A 46 12.63 -12.12 -2.05
C PHE A 46 12.36 -12.66 -0.63
N PRO A 47 13.12 -13.69 -0.20
CA PRO A 47 12.92 -14.27 1.12
C PRO A 47 13.28 -13.29 2.24
N PRO A 48 12.77 -13.47 3.46
CA PRO A 48 13.21 -12.72 4.62
C PRO A 48 14.72 -12.91 4.82
N LYS A 49 15.42 -11.86 5.26
CA LYS A 49 16.88 -11.90 5.42
C LYS A 49 17.31 -12.80 6.57
N ASP A 50 16.58 -12.76 7.67
CA ASP A 50 16.86 -13.57 8.87
C ASP A 50 15.65 -13.62 9.82
N GLU A 51 15.78 -14.35 10.93
CA GLU A 51 14.74 -14.48 11.94
C GLU A 51 14.42 -13.16 12.67
N SER A 52 15.32 -12.17 12.64
CA SER A 52 15.07 -10.86 13.26
C SER A 52 13.99 -10.07 12.52
N ASP A 53 13.78 -10.34 11.23
CA ASP A 53 12.68 -9.73 10.47
C ASP A 53 11.32 -10.11 11.05
N VAL A 54 11.15 -11.36 11.48
CA VAL A 54 9.92 -11.83 12.15
C VAL A 54 9.68 -11.08 13.46
N CYS A 55 10.73 -10.94 14.28
CA CYS A 55 10.65 -10.20 15.53
C CYS A 55 10.31 -8.72 15.30
N ARG A 56 10.94 -8.10 14.31
CA ARG A 56 10.67 -6.71 13.92
C ARG A 56 9.21 -6.49 13.51
N LEU A 57 8.62 -7.41 12.77
CA LEU A 57 7.21 -7.33 12.37
C LEU A 57 6.26 -7.45 13.57
N ARG A 58 6.57 -8.30 14.55
CA ARG A 58 5.82 -8.35 15.82
C ARG A 58 5.88 -7.01 16.56
N LEU A 59 7.07 -6.40 16.62
CA LEU A 59 7.22 -5.08 17.25
C LEU A 59 6.40 -3.99 16.54
N LYS A 60 6.30 -4.04 15.21
CA LYS A 60 5.44 -3.11 14.45
C LYS A 60 3.95 -3.21 14.83
N ASN A 61 3.49 -4.38 15.26
CA ASN A 61 2.12 -4.57 15.69
C ASN A 61 1.82 -4.07 17.11
N ILE A 62 2.82 -3.68 17.89
CA ILE A 62 2.61 -3.20 19.27
C ILE A 62 1.63 -2.03 19.30
N ASN A 63 1.77 -1.07 18.40
CA ASN A 63 0.86 0.07 18.32
C ASN A 63 -0.58 -0.38 18.05
N ASN A 64 -0.78 -1.32 17.12
CA ASN A 64 -2.11 -1.88 16.87
C ASN A 64 -2.68 -2.55 18.13
N LEU A 65 -1.89 -3.38 18.81
CA LEU A 65 -2.34 -4.10 20.00
C LEU A 65 -2.74 -3.17 21.13
N LEU A 66 -1.91 -2.17 21.42
CA LEU A 66 -2.19 -1.21 22.49
C LEU A 66 -3.41 -0.33 22.19
N HIS A 67 -3.60 0.10 20.94
CA HIS A 67 -4.79 0.86 20.59
C HIS A 67 -6.07 0.04 20.69
N PHE A 68 -6.03 -1.25 20.34
CA PHE A 68 -7.22 -2.10 20.43
C PHE A 68 -7.66 -2.41 21.86
N GLU A 69 -6.78 -2.28 22.83
CA GLU A 69 -7.14 -2.39 24.26
C GLU A 69 -8.16 -1.31 24.66
N GLU A 70 -8.02 -0.11 24.09
CA GLU A 70 -8.83 1.07 24.42
C GLU A 70 -9.88 1.42 23.34
N ALA A 71 -9.83 0.76 22.17
CA ALA A 71 -10.68 1.11 21.05
C ALA A 71 -12.15 0.69 21.26
N ASP A 72 -13.07 1.61 21.00
CA ASP A 72 -14.52 1.32 20.92
C ASP A 72 -14.89 0.69 19.55
N ALA A 73 -14.16 1.02 18.47
CA ALA A 73 -14.39 0.52 17.12
C ALA A 73 -13.13 0.58 16.26
N GLY A 74 -13.09 -0.24 15.21
CA GLY A 74 -12.10 -0.19 14.14
C GLY A 74 -12.74 0.19 12.80
N ILE A 75 -11.98 0.87 11.95
CA ILE A 75 -12.37 1.20 10.58
C ILE A 75 -11.26 0.73 9.66
N SER A 76 -11.59 -0.05 8.62
CA SER A 76 -10.62 -0.51 7.63
C SER A 76 -11.07 -0.17 6.22
N PRO A 77 -10.16 0.25 5.31
CA PRO A 77 -10.57 0.69 3.97
C PRO A 77 -11.02 -0.46 3.05
N THR A 78 -10.58 -1.70 3.32
CA THR A 78 -10.95 -2.86 2.53
C THR A 78 -11.18 -4.11 3.38
N HIS A 79 -11.96 -5.06 2.85
CA HIS A 79 -12.13 -6.38 3.49
C HIS A 79 -10.82 -7.14 3.64
N TRP A 80 -9.91 -7.01 2.67
CA TRP A 80 -8.62 -7.66 2.74
C TRP A 80 -7.78 -7.10 3.90
N GLN A 81 -7.68 -5.78 4.04
CA GLN A 81 -6.96 -5.15 5.13
C GLN A 81 -7.57 -5.52 6.50
N ALA A 82 -8.91 -5.47 6.63
CA ALA A 82 -9.59 -5.92 7.83
C ALA A 82 -9.26 -7.39 8.17
N SER A 83 -9.13 -8.26 7.15
CA SER A 83 -8.81 -9.68 7.35
C SER A 83 -7.40 -9.94 7.86
N THR A 84 -6.47 -8.96 7.75
CA THR A 84 -5.12 -9.10 8.30
C THR A 84 -5.11 -9.06 9.83
N PHE A 85 -6.10 -8.43 10.45
CA PHE A 85 -6.17 -8.31 11.90
C PHE A 85 -6.59 -9.62 12.59
N PRO A 86 -6.13 -9.88 13.82
CA PRO A 86 -6.58 -11.00 14.64
C PRO A 86 -8.10 -11.06 14.77
N GLU A 87 -8.65 -12.25 14.87
CA GLU A 87 -10.11 -12.44 14.93
C GLU A 87 -10.78 -11.68 16.09
N SER A 88 -10.09 -11.57 17.21
CA SER A 88 -10.55 -10.79 18.37
C SER A 88 -10.82 -9.32 18.02
N PHE A 89 -10.02 -8.72 17.14
CA PHE A 89 -10.15 -7.33 16.71
C PHE A 89 -11.10 -7.18 15.53
N ARG A 90 -11.12 -8.14 14.61
CA ARG A 90 -11.99 -8.08 13.42
C ARG A 90 -13.46 -7.87 13.74
N LYS A 91 -13.93 -8.34 14.89
CA LYS A 91 -15.32 -8.15 15.34
C LYS A 91 -15.68 -6.68 15.59
N LEU A 92 -14.70 -5.84 15.87
CA LEU A 92 -14.86 -4.40 16.08
C LEU A 92 -14.65 -3.60 14.80
N ILE A 93 -14.09 -4.23 13.74
CA ILE A 93 -13.70 -3.53 12.51
C ILE A 93 -14.87 -3.48 11.53
N GLN A 94 -15.23 -2.27 11.14
CA GLN A 94 -16.13 -2.01 10.02
C GLN A 94 -15.33 -1.64 8.78
N VAL A 95 -15.73 -2.16 7.62
CA VAL A 95 -15.09 -1.82 6.35
C VAL A 95 -15.77 -0.62 5.76
N VAL A 96 -15.01 0.47 5.65
CA VAL A 96 -15.44 1.74 5.06
C VAL A 96 -14.32 2.19 4.11
N HIS A 97 -14.61 2.19 2.82
CA HIS A 97 -13.65 2.63 1.79
C HIS A 97 -13.29 4.10 1.96
N ASP A 98 -12.01 4.46 1.77
CA ASP A 98 -11.52 5.84 1.93
C ASP A 98 -12.20 6.85 1.00
N GLY A 99 -12.84 6.37 -0.05
CA GLY A 99 -13.45 7.22 -1.05
C GLY A 99 -12.47 7.73 -2.10
N ILE A 100 -13.02 8.30 -3.15
CA ILE A 100 -12.30 9.01 -4.19
C ILE A 100 -13.21 10.12 -4.74
N ASP A 101 -12.65 11.28 -5.05
CA ASP A 101 -13.39 12.31 -5.77
C ASP A 101 -13.59 11.90 -7.23
N THR A 102 -14.74 11.34 -7.52
CA THR A 102 -15.11 10.86 -8.86
C THR A 102 -15.40 11.98 -9.87
N LYS A 103 -15.49 13.24 -9.41
CA LYS A 103 -15.57 14.40 -10.29
C LYS A 103 -14.19 14.80 -10.80
N PHE A 104 -13.19 14.73 -9.91
CA PHE A 104 -11.80 14.99 -10.26
C PHE A 104 -11.18 13.79 -10.99
N ALA A 105 -11.29 12.59 -10.44
CA ALA A 105 -10.78 11.36 -11.03
C ALA A 105 -11.80 10.75 -11.99
N ALA A 106 -12.05 11.44 -13.10
CA ALA A 106 -13.02 11.05 -14.12
C ALA A 106 -12.38 10.88 -15.49
N PRO A 107 -12.96 10.05 -16.39
CA PRO A 107 -12.48 9.92 -17.76
C PRO A 107 -12.54 11.27 -18.50
N ASN A 108 -11.45 11.66 -19.13
CA ASN A 108 -11.39 12.83 -20.01
C ASN A 108 -11.30 12.36 -21.48
N PRO A 109 -12.32 12.56 -22.32
CA PRO A 109 -12.30 12.13 -23.72
C PRO A 109 -11.25 12.89 -24.56
N ASN A 110 -10.86 14.08 -24.14
CA ASN A 110 -9.91 14.94 -24.83
C ASN A 110 -8.50 14.89 -24.23
N ILE A 111 -8.20 13.85 -23.44
CA ILE A 111 -6.89 13.70 -22.83
C ILE A 111 -5.79 13.61 -23.88
N SER A 112 -4.74 14.37 -23.68
CA SER A 112 -3.49 14.22 -24.41
C SER A 112 -2.32 14.33 -23.44
N LEU A 113 -1.27 13.57 -23.70
CA LEU A 113 -0.04 13.56 -22.90
C LEU A 113 1.16 13.64 -23.84
N THR A 114 2.00 14.66 -23.67
CA THR A 114 3.25 14.75 -24.40
C THR A 114 4.38 14.17 -23.54
N MET A 115 5.05 13.16 -24.07
CA MET A 115 6.20 12.51 -23.42
C MET A 115 7.50 12.88 -24.14
N ASN A 116 8.58 13.04 -23.37
CA ASN A 116 9.92 13.31 -23.89
C ASN A 116 9.97 14.49 -24.90
N GLY A 117 9.03 15.45 -24.77
CA GLY A 117 8.94 16.64 -25.61
C GLY A 117 8.40 16.42 -27.03
N ASN A 118 8.24 15.20 -27.50
CA ASN A 118 7.87 14.92 -28.90
C ASN A 118 6.89 13.77 -29.13
N ILE A 119 6.57 12.98 -28.14
CA ILE A 119 5.61 11.87 -28.28
C ILE A 119 4.28 12.31 -27.72
N LEU A 120 3.32 12.55 -28.59
CA LEU A 120 1.95 12.86 -28.22
C LEU A 120 1.13 11.57 -28.12
N LEU A 121 0.60 11.30 -26.93
CA LEU A 121 -0.34 10.23 -26.66
C LEU A 121 -1.75 10.79 -26.49
N THR A 122 -2.73 10.12 -27.07
CA THR A 122 -4.15 10.46 -27.00
C THR A 122 -4.97 9.24 -26.59
N LYS A 123 -6.27 9.39 -26.44
CA LYS A 123 -7.19 8.28 -26.14
C LYS A 123 -7.22 7.21 -27.23
N SER A 124 -6.83 7.54 -28.48
CA SER A 124 -6.77 6.57 -29.58
C SER A 124 -5.52 5.69 -29.57
N ASP A 125 -4.54 6.04 -28.77
CA ASP A 125 -3.32 5.25 -28.63
C ASP A 125 -3.52 4.09 -27.67
N GLU A 126 -2.84 2.99 -27.94
CA GLU A 126 -2.78 1.86 -27.02
C GLU A 126 -1.70 2.13 -25.98
N VAL A 127 -2.14 2.46 -24.76
CA VAL A 127 -1.23 2.80 -23.65
C VAL A 127 -1.38 1.78 -22.53
N ILE A 128 -0.26 1.18 -22.15
CA ILE A 128 -0.13 0.29 -20.99
C ILE A 128 0.52 1.08 -19.88
N THR A 129 -0.13 1.15 -18.74
CA THR A 129 0.39 1.92 -17.60
C THR A 129 0.78 1.01 -16.44
N PHE A 130 1.92 1.32 -15.83
CA PHE A 130 2.28 0.85 -14.50
C PHE A 130 2.48 2.07 -13.61
N VAL A 131 1.62 2.20 -12.60
CA VAL A 131 1.64 3.36 -11.70
C VAL A 131 1.81 2.86 -10.28
N ASN A 132 2.87 3.29 -9.62
CA ASN A 132 3.13 2.91 -8.24
C ASN A 132 3.94 3.99 -7.51
N ARG A 133 3.87 3.99 -6.18
CA ARG A 133 4.67 4.92 -5.36
C ARG A 133 6.17 4.67 -5.54
N SER A 134 6.59 3.41 -5.56
CA SER A 134 7.99 2.99 -5.68
C SER A 134 8.08 1.71 -6.49
N PHE A 135 9.20 1.52 -7.21
CA PHE A 135 9.45 0.34 -8.03
C PHE A 135 10.04 -0.79 -7.20
N GLU A 136 9.25 -1.32 -6.30
CA GLU A 136 9.66 -2.37 -5.37
C GLU A 136 9.08 -3.74 -5.77
N PRO A 137 9.73 -4.86 -5.39
CA PRO A 137 9.21 -6.19 -5.64
C PRO A 137 7.81 -6.43 -5.09
N CYS A 138 7.51 -5.98 -3.86
CA CYS A 138 6.18 -6.09 -3.26
C CYS A 138 5.07 -5.33 -4.03
N ARG A 139 5.46 -4.45 -4.97
CA ARG A 139 4.58 -3.74 -5.90
C ARG A 139 4.44 -4.44 -7.25
N GLY A 140 5.11 -5.57 -7.44
CA GLY A 140 5.07 -6.33 -8.69
C GLY A 140 5.85 -5.71 -9.85
N PHE A 141 6.74 -4.74 -9.61
CA PHE A 141 7.48 -4.07 -10.69
C PHE A 141 8.32 -5.05 -11.50
N HIS A 142 9.05 -5.95 -10.86
CA HIS A 142 9.86 -6.98 -11.52
C HIS A 142 9.01 -7.92 -12.40
N ILE A 143 7.82 -8.29 -11.94
CA ILE A 143 6.88 -9.12 -12.72
C ILE A 143 6.40 -8.35 -13.95
N PHE A 144 6.02 -7.07 -13.77
CA PHE A 144 5.60 -6.23 -14.88
C PHE A 144 6.71 -6.10 -15.93
N MET A 145 7.95 -5.80 -15.51
CA MET A 145 9.08 -5.65 -16.43
C MET A 145 9.40 -6.94 -17.17
N ARG A 146 9.33 -8.10 -16.52
CA ARG A 146 9.53 -9.42 -17.16
C ARG A 146 8.43 -9.78 -18.15
N ALA A 147 7.21 -9.30 -17.93
CA ALA A 147 6.08 -9.53 -18.84
C ALA A 147 6.13 -8.63 -20.09
N LEU A 148 6.77 -7.45 -20.02
CA LEU A 148 6.76 -6.44 -21.07
C LEU A 148 7.27 -6.96 -22.44
N PRO A 149 8.35 -7.72 -22.57
CA PRO A 149 8.84 -8.18 -23.88
C PRO A 149 7.78 -8.99 -24.63
N GLU A 150 7.09 -9.90 -23.95
CA GLU A 150 6.04 -10.70 -24.59
C GLU A 150 4.78 -9.87 -24.89
N ILE A 151 4.43 -8.94 -24.01
CA ILE A 151 3.32 -8.01 -24.23
C ILE A 151 3.60 -7.17 -25.47
N LEU A 152 4.77 -6.55 -25.59
CA LEU A 152 5.13 -5.67 -26.71
C LEU A 152 5.30 -6.45 -28.02
N LYS A 153 5.69 -7.71 -27.97
CA LYS A 153 5.72 -8.59 -29.14
C LYS A 153 4.30 -8.79 -29.70
N ARG A 154 3.31 -8.97 -28.86
CA ARG A 154 1.88 -9.14 -29.23
C ARG A 154 1.20 -7.82 -29.58
N ARG A 155 1.63 -6.74 -28.95
CA ARG A 155 1.05 -5.40 -29.05
C ARG A 155 2.12 -4.40 -29.48
N SER A 156 2.63 -4.55 -30.71
CA SER A 156 3.80 -3.81 -31.22
C SER A 156 3.58 -2.30 -31.34
N LYS A 157 2.34 -1.83 -31.31
CA LYS A 157 1.97 -0.39 -31.34
C LYS A 157 1.79 0.19 -29.95
N ALA A 158 1.73 -0.64 -28.91
CA ALA A 158 1.52 -0.17 -27.55
C ALA A 158 2.67 0.74 -27.09
N ARG A 159 2.29 1.73 -26.29
CA ARG A 159 3.22 2.60 -25.54
C ARG A 159 3.14 2.24 -24.07
N VAL A 160 4.28 2.17 -23.44
CA VAL A 160 4.35 1.84 -22.01
C VAL A 160 4.68 3.09 -21.23
N LEU A 161 3.83 3.41 -20.25
CA LEU A 161 3.99 4.53 -19.35
C LEU A 161 4.22 4.00 -17.93
N ILE A 162 5.42 4.23 -17.41
CA ILE A 162 5.81 3.80 -16.06
C ILE A 162 5.95 5.03 -15.19
N ILE A 163 5.11 5.12 -14.16
CA ILE A 163 5.06 6.26 -13.23
C ILE A 163 5.34 5.76 -11.82
N GLY A 164 6.36 6.33 -11.18
CA GLY A 164 6.73 5.99 -9.81
C GLY A 164 8.11 6.53 -9.43
N GLY A 165 8.48 6.29 -8.19
CA GLY A 165 9.77 6.69 -7.63
C GLY A 165 10.77 5.54 -7.54
N ASP A 166 12.05 5.90 -7.50
CA ASP A 166 13.17 4.96 -7.35
C ASP A 166 13.50 4.64 -5.87
N GLY A 167 12.75 5.23 -4.95
CA GLY A 167 12.94 5.01 -3.51
C GLY A 167 12.41 3.65 -3.05
N ALA A 168 12.88 3.20 -1.90
CA ALA A 168 12.24 2.13 -1.14
C ALA A 168 11.22 2.73 -0.17
N SER A 169 10.00 2.19 -0.11
CA SER A 169 8.97 2.62 0.84
C SER A 169 8.76 1.60 1.96
N TYR A 170 8.47 0.36 1.60
CA TYR A 170 8.26 -0.74 2.56
C TYR A 170 9.28 -1.86 2.42
N GLY A 171 9.84 -2.04 1.22
CA GLY A 171 10.86 -3.05 0.93
C GLY A 171 12.29 -2.57 1.21
N ALA A 172 13.23 -3.49 1.11
CA ALA A 172 14.66 -3.19 1.13
C ALA A 172 15.12 -2.73 -0.27
N ARG A 173 16.19 -1.94 -0.32
CA ARG A 173 16.90 -1.67 -1.58
C ARG A 173 17.70 -2.91 -2.00
N PRO A 174 18.03 -3.03 -3.30
CA PRO A 174 19.01 -4.01 -3.75
C PRO A 174 20.33 -3.87 -2.96
N GLU A 175 20.99 -5.01 -2.69
CA GLU A 175 22.20 -5.03 -1.86
C GLU A 175 23.41 -4.37 -2.52
N ASP A 176 23.41 -4.31 -3.85
CA ASP A 176 24.46 -3.70 -4.66
C ASP A 176 24.35 -2.16 -4.77
N GLY A 177 23.43 -1.55 -4.04
CA GLY A 177 23.24 -0.10 -3.99
C GLY A 177 22.53 0.50 -5.21
N ARG A 178 22.10 -0.33 -6.18
CA ARG A 178 21.28 0.09 -7.31
C ARG A 178 19.83 0.36 -6.91
N ASN A 179 19.02 0.80 -7.84
CA ASN A 179 17.56 0.87 -7.72
C ASN A 179 16.92 -0.34 -8.39
N TRP A 180 15.70 -0.67 -8.01
CA TRP A 180 14.95 -1.77 -8.62
C TRP A 180 14.64 -1.59 -10.11
N LYS A 181 14.79 -0.38 -10.63
CA LYS A 181 14.59 -0.11 -12.07
C LYS A 181 15.88 -0.32 -12.91
N ASP A 182 17.06 -0.42 -12.28
CA ASP A 182 18.36 -0.64 -12.93
C ASP A 182 18.55 -2.11 -13.31
#